data_f6f74d375a6cb1e3cde1d4686df0fcd5
#
_entry.id   f6f74d375a6cb1e3cde1d4686df0fcd5
#
_cell.length_a   1.000
_cell.length_b   1.000
_cell.length_c   1.000
_cell.angle_alpha   90.00
_cell.angle_beta   90.00
_cell.angle_gamma   90.00
#
_symmetry.space_group_name_H-M   'P 1'
#
loop_
_entity.id
_entity.type
_entity.pdbx_description
1 polymer ?
#
loop_
_entity_poly.entity_id
_entity_poly.type
_entity_poly.pdbx_seq_one_letter_code
_entity_poly.pdbx_strand_id
1 'polypeptide(L)'
;PETQERVIRLFRERRSEAPEESATASFRRVNELTGIPIDTMRGWVKRAEVDAGERPGVTSSEHEELKRLRRENAELKRANEILKTASAFFAAAELDRKLK
;
A
#
# COMPACT_ATOMS: atom_id res chain seq x y z
N PRO A 1 5.24 14.18 -1.15
CA PRO A 1 5.25 15.17 -2.20
C PRO A 1 6.64 15.74 -2.49
N GLU A 2 6.78 17.03 -2.72
CA GLU A 2 8.04 17.65 -3.13
C GLU A 2 9.18 17.45 -2.15
N THR A 3 8.92 17.56 -0.86
CA THR A 3 9.94 17.37 0.18
C THR A 3 10.47 15.95 0.17
N GLN A 4 9.58 14.99 0.03
CA GLN A 4 9.94 13.58 -0.02
C GLN A 4 10.79 13.26 -1.25
N GLU A 5 10.39 13.75 -2.42
CA GLU A 5 11.15 13.58 -3.67
C GLU A 5 12.53 14.23 -3.57
N ARG A 6 12.62 15.40 -2.97
CA ARG A 6 13.87 16.11 -2.77
C ARG A 6 14.83 15.31 -1.88
N VAL A 7 14.32 14.76 -0.77
CA VAL A 7 15.11 13.95 0.15
C VAL A 7 15.66 12.71 -0.54
N ILE A 8 14.79 12.01 -1.28
CA ILE A 8 15.21 10.81 -2.02
C ILE A 8 16.29 11.15 -3.03
N ARG A 9 16.14 12.24 -3.76
CA ARG A 9 17.13 12.71 -4.73
C ARG A 9 18.47 13.04 -4.05
N LEU A 10 18.44 13.81 -2.96
CA LEU A 10 19.64 14.17 -2.21
C LEU A 10 20.37 12.94 -1.68
N PHE A 11 19.63 11.97 -1.17
CA PHE A 11 20.22 10.72 -0.69
C PHE A 11 20.90 9.95 -1.83
N ARG A 12 20.23 9.81 -2.96
CA ARG A 12 20.78 9.11 -4.13
C ARG A 12 22.03 9.80 -4.68
N GLU A 13 22.01 11.13 -4.76
CA GLU A 13 23.17 11.93 -5.17
C GLU A 13 24.33 11.70 -4.22
N ARG A 14 24.09 11.71 -2.90
CA ARG A 14 25.13 11.47 -1.91
C ARG A 14 25.72 10.07 -2.03
N ARG A 15 24.87 9.05 -2.24
CA ARG A 15 25.34 7.68 -2.44
C ARG A 15 26.22 7.55 -3.68
N SER A 16 25.90 8.28 -4.73
CA SER A 16 26.67 8.32 -5.97
C SER A 16 28.02 9.04 -5.80
N GLU A 17 28.04 10.16 -5.06
CA GLU A 17 29.25 10.95 -4.82
C GLU A 17 30.23 10.28 -3.85
N ALA A 18 29.72 9.54 -2.87
CA ALA A 18 30.52 8.90 -1.84
C ALA A 18 30.15 7.42 -1.69
N PRO A 19 30.49 6.59 -2.69
CA PRO A 19 30.07 5.18 -2.70
C PRO A 19 30.66 4.33 -1.57
N GLU A 20 31.80 4.70 -1.00
CA GLU A 20 32.38 4.00 0.16
C GLU A 20 31.76 4.43 1.50
N GLU A 21 30.97 5.50 1.53
CA GLU A 21 30.25 5.95 2.71
C GLU A 21 29.10 5.00 3.03
N SER A 22 28.84 4.75 4.33
CA SER A 22 27.70 3.92 4.71
C SER A 22 26.38 4.63 4.42
N ALA A 23 25.31 3.85 4.25
CA ALA A 23 23.97 4.41 4.06
C ALA A 23 23.58 5.31 5.25
N THR A 24 23.90 4.89 6.49
CA THR A 24 23.63 5.69 7.69
C THR A 24 24.32 7.04 7.65
N ALA A 25 25.58 7.09 7.21
CA ALA A 25 26.32 8.34 7.08
C ALA A 25 25.70 9.24 6.00
N SER A 26 25.25 8.67 4.90
CA SER A 26 24.54 9.41 3.84
C SER A 26 23.22 9.99 4.34
N PHE A 27 22.42 9.23 5.10
CA PHE A 27 21.20 9.73 5.74
C PHE A 27 21.49 10.85 6.73
N ARG A 28 22.56 10.71 7.51
CA ARG A 28 22.97 11.76 8.46
C ARG A 28 23.31 13.07 7.74
N ARG A 29 23.98 12.96 6.60
CA ARG A 29 24.32 14.14 5.79
C ARG A 29 23.05 14.83 5.26
N VAL A 30 22.09 14.07 4.75
CA VAL A 30 20.80 14.61 4.27
C VAL A 30 20.00 15.21 5.43
N ASN A 31 20.05 14.57 6.61
CA ASN A 31 19.43 15.11 7.82
C ASN A 31 20.00 16.50 8.17
N GLU A 32 21.29 16.68 8.08
CA GLU A 32 21.94 17.98 8.31
C GLU A 32 21.47 19.06 7.35
N LEU A 33 21.21 18.67 6.09
CA LEU A 33 20.77 19.60 5.05
C LEU A 33 19.29 19.95 5.12
N THR A 34 18.44 19.02 5.57
CA THR A 34 16.99 19.15 5.50
C THR A 34 16.29 19.22 6.85
N GLY A 35 16.93 18.75 7.92
CA GLY A 35 16.34 18.66 9.25
C GLY A 35 15.30 17.54 9.41
N ILE A 36 15.15 16.69 8.41
CA ILE A 36 14.16 15.61 8.44
C ILE A 36 14.75 14.40 9.20
N PRO A 37 13.98 13.77 10.12
CA PRO A 37 14.46 12.61 10.87
C PRO A 37 14.92 11.47 9.96
N ILE A 38 16.01 10.82 10.36
CA ILE A 38 16.62 9.73 9.59
C ILE A 38 15.65 8.57 9.37
N ASP A 39 14.89 8.19 10.40
CA ASP A 39 13.93 7.09 10.31
C ASP A 39 12.85 7.36 9.25
N THR A 40 12.38 8.60 9.18
CA THR A 40 11.41 9.03 8.18
C THR A 40 12.00 8.93 6.78
N MET A 41 13.24 9.40 6.61
CA MET A 41 13.95 9.32 5.33
C MET A 41 14.18 7.87 4.89
N ARG A 42 14.56 6.99 5.81
CA ARG A 42 14.75 5.56 5.51
C ARG A 42 13.48 4.93 4.96
N GLY A 43 12.33 5.25 5.57
CA GLY A 43 11.05 4.77 5.11
C GLY A 43 10.73 5.24 3.69
N TRP A 44 10.97 6.51 3.40
CA TRP A 44 10.74 7.08 2.07
C TRP A 44 11.63 6.45 1.01
N VAL A 45 12.93 6.30 1.31
CA VAL A 45 13.89 5.72 0.36
C VAL A 45 13.55 4.24 0.11
N LYS A 46 13.24 3.48 1.16
CA LYS A 46 12.85 2.08 1.04
C LYS A 46 11.62 1.94 0.15
N ARG A 47 10.61 2.77 0.37
CA ARG A 47 9.38 2.76 -0.43
C ARG A 47 9.66 3.08 -1.90
N ALA A 48 10.52 4.08 -2.16
CA ALA A 48 10.91 4.44 -3.51
C ALA A 48 11.67 3.30 -4.21
N GLU A 49 12.55 2.60 -3.49
CA GLU A 49 13.28 1.46 -4.04
C GLU A 49 12.36 0.29 -4.38
N VAL A 50 11.37 0.00 -3.53
CA VAL A 50 10.38 -1.04 -3.79
C VAL A 50 9.54 -0.67 -5.01
N ASP A 51 9.04 0.56 -5.06
CA ASP A 51 8.21 1.04 -6.17
C ASP A 51 8.96 1.07 -7.51
N ALA A 52 10.26 1.28 -7.48
CA ALA A 52 11.12 1.24 -8.67
C ALA A 52 11.57 -0.17 -9.05
N GLY A 53 11.23 -1.19 -8.26
CA GLY A 53 11.64 -2.57 -8.50
C GLY A 53 13.09 -2.87 -8.10
N GLU A 54 13.76 -1.96 -7.41
CA GLU A 54 15.16 -2.13 -6.96
C GLU A 54 15.27 -2.99 -5.70
N ARG A 55 14.16 -3.16 -4.98
CA ARG A 55 14.10 -3.94 -3.74
C ARG A 55 12.81 -4.77 -3.74
N PRO A 56 12.85 -6.06 -3.30
CA PRO A 56 11.64 -6.86 -3.16
C PRO A 56 10.66 -6.26 -2.16
N GLY A 57 9.39 -6.35 -2.46
CA GLY A 57 8.32 -5.88 -1.60
C GLY A 57 7.07 -5.56 -2.39
N VAL A 58 6.00 -5.18 -1.67
CA VAL A 58 4.73 -4.78 -2.28
C VAL A 58 4.84 -3.30 -2.64
N THR A 59 4.68 -2.98 -3.92
CA THR A 59 4.71 -1.59 -4.39
C THR A 59 3.50 -0.82 -3.84
N SER A 60 3.57 0.51 -3.86
CA SER A 60 2.45 1.35 -3.44
C SER A 60 1.23 1.11 -4.32
N SER A 61 1.42 0.92 -5.61
CA SER A 61 0.37 0.59 -6.57
C SER A 61 -0.30 -0.75 -6.25
N GLU A 62 0.49 -1.79 -5.98
CA GLU A 62 -0.01 -3.11 -5.59
C GLU A 62 -0.77 -3.05 -4.26
N HIS A 63 -0.28 -2.24 -3.31
CA HIS A 63 -0.93 -2.07 -2.01
C HIS A 63 -2.31 -1.44 -2.16
N GLU A 64 -2.45 -0.40 -2.98
CA GLU A 64 -3.73 0.23 -3.27
C GLU A 64 -4.68 -0.74 -3.99
N GLU A 65 -4.17 -1.54 -4.92
CA GLU A 65 -4.94 -2.57 -5.61
C GLU A 65 -5.44 -3.64 -4.63
N LEU A 66 -4.60 -4.08 -3.69
CA LEU A 66 -5.01 -5.03 -2.66
C LEU A 66 -6.12 -4.47 -1.77
N LYS A 67 -6.02 -3.21 -1.37
CA LYS A 67 -7.07 -2.55 -0.59
C LYS A 67 -8.38 -2.52 -1.36
N ARG A 68 -8.34 -2.15 -2.62
CA ARG A 68 -9.51 -2.09 -3.49
C ARG A 68 -10.16 -3.47 -3.64
N LEU A 69 -9.35 -4.49 -3.91
CA LEU A 69 -9.84 -5.86 -4.10
C LEU A 69 -10.43 -6.44 -2.81
N ARG A 70 -9.84 -6.16 -1.66
CA ARG A 70 -10.37 -6.58 -0.36
C ARG A 70 -11.72 -5.95 -0.08
N ARG A 71 -11.88 -4.67 -0.42
CA ARG A 71 -13.15 -3.95 -0.26
C ARG A 71 -14.22 -4.54 -1.17
N GLU A 72 -13.91 -4.73 -2.46
CA GLU A 72 -14.82 -5.34 -3.42
C GLU A 72 -15.22 -6.75 -2.99
N ASN A 73 -14.26 -7.54 -2.50
CA ASN A 73 -14.52 -8.89 -2.03
C ASN A 73 -15.50 -8.90 -0.84
N ALA A 74 -15.32 -7.98 0.12
CA ALA A 74 -16.20 -7.83 1.26
C ALA A 74 -17.64 -7.45 0.80
N GLU A 75 -17.73 -6.52 -0.14
CA GLU A 75 -19.02 -6.10 -0.71
C GLU A 75 -19.73 -7.24 -1.44
N LEU A 76 -18.97 -8.02 -2.22
CA LEU A 76 -19.51 -9.18 -2.95
C LEU A 76 -19.99 -10.26 -1.98
N LYS A 77 -19.25 -10.54 -0.91
CA LYS A 77 -19.66 -11.50 0.11
C LYS A 77 -20.96 -11.06 0.79
N ARG A 78 -21.06 -9.78 1.11
CA ARG A 78 -22.26 -9.22 1.73
C ARG A 78 -23.46 -9.31 0.80
N ALA A 79 -23.29 -8.93 -0.47
CA ALA A 79 -24.34 -9.05 -1.47
C ALA A 79 -24.79 -10.50 -1.65
N ASN A 80 -23.82 -11.44 -1.67
CA ASN A 80 -24.10 -12.85 -1.79
C ASN A 80 -24.92 -13.39 -0.59
N GLU A 81 -24.58 -12.98 0.62
CA GLU A 81 -25.36 -13.35 1.82
C GLU A 81 -26.77 -12.80 1.78
N ILE A 82 -26.95 -11.56 1.33
CA ILE A 82 -28.28 -10.95 1.19
C ILE A 82 -29.10 -11.73 0.17
N LEU A 83 -28.49 -12.08 -0.98
CA LEU A 83 -29.18 -12.85 -2.02
C LEU A 83 -29.55 -14.25 -1.55
N LYS A 84 -28.69 -14.93 -0.80
CA LYS A 84 -28.99 -16.23 -0.22
C LYS A 84 -30.18 -16.17 0.74
N THR A 85 -30.18 -15.18 1.62
CA THR A 85 -31.28 -14.99 2.57
C THR A 85 -32.59 -14.69 1.86
N ALA A 86 -32.55 -13.80 0.87
CA ALA A 86 -33.72 -13.46 0.06
C ALA A 86 -34.25 -14.68 -0.71
N SER A 87 -33.34 -15.45 -1.32
CA SER A 87 -33.71 -16.66 -2.08
C SER A 87 -34.36 -17.69 -1.19
N ALA A 88 -33.86 -17.92 0.02
CA ALA A 88 -34.43 -18.84 0.99
C ALA A 88 -35.80 -18.38 1.43
N PHE A 89 -35.99 -17.08 1.66
CA PHE A 89 -37.27 -16.50 2.01
C PHE A 89 -38.30 -16.68 0.90
N PHE A 90 -37.94 -16.37 -0.33
CA PHE A 90 -38.86 -16.53 -1.48
C PHE A 90 -39.18 -18.00 -1.75
N ALA A 91 -38.23 -18.89 -1.58
CA ALA A 91 -38.49 -20.33 -1.74
C ALA A 91 -39.46 -20.85 -0.69
N ALA A 92 -39.34 -20.43 0.56
CA ALA A 92 -40.25 -20.78 1.63
C ALA A 92 -41.66 -20.23 1.37
N ALA A 93 -41.77 -18.97 0.94
CA ALA A 93 -43.01 -18.33 0.60
C ALA A 93 -43.74 -19.05 -0.56
N GLU A 94 -42.99 -19.46 -1.59
CA GLU A 94 -43.53 -20.19 -2.73
C GLU A 94 -44.07 -21.57 -2.32
N LEU A 95 -43.32 -22.26 -1.45
CA LEU A 95 -43.74 -23.56 -0.92
C LEU A 95 -45.03 -23.43 -0.12
N ASP A 96 -45.15 -22.46 0.77
CA ASP A 96 -46.38 -22.20 1.54
C ASP A 96 -47.56 -21.94 0.63
N ARG A 97 -47.37 -21.15 -0.42
CA ARG A 97 -48.40 -20.84 -1.39
C ARG A 97 -48.92 -22.11 -2.08
N LYS A 98 -48.00 -23.03 -2.43
CA LYS A 98 -48.39 -24.29 -3.09
C LYS A 98 -49.08 -25.27 -2.18
N LEU A 99 -48.80 -25.24 -0.90
CA LEU A 99 -49.41 -26.12 0.09
C LEU A 99 -50.81 -25.69 0.49
N LYS A 100 -51.19 -24.46 0.21
CA LYS A 100 -52.53 -23.95 0.42
C LYS A 100 -53.39 -24.10 -0.81
#